data_616ab6528065bc8c9e7c62d38a911796
#
_entry.id   616ab6528065bc8c9e7c62d38a911796
#
_cell.length_a   1.000
_cell.length_b   1.000
_cell.length_c   1.000
_cell.angle_alpha   90.00
_cell.angle_beta   90.00
_cell.angle_gamma   90.00
#
_symmetry.space_group_name_H-M   'P 1'
#
loop_
_entity.id
_entity.type
_entity.pdbx_description
1 polymer ?
#
loop_
_entity_poly.entity_id
_entity_poly.type
_entity_poly.pdbx_seq_one_letter_code
_entity_poly.pdbx_strand_id
1 'polypeptide(L)'
;MTAAPEILYRQAAALLEQSHTAQALPLLQQAAEQGYAEAAFVLCNHLLQNGQPEQALSWLEAAAAQRHPKALFSLLQQREHNGTPTGQLLNDYAWLGEQGHPEAQLILMRYHAQRNDPQSLYWAELAAARYAAPAYYHLARHHQRQGDVATAVEQYEKAAALGVTAACWQLGQIYFYGTGISPDHAQAEQYLEQAAQTGHIAAQTLLADLLAAQRKPEALEWYRRAADKEQAEAQAKLAQYALTGELSERDPFQAARYAKAAAEKDHPEALKIMGDLYRYGLGIKADNHIAHDYYHRASALGSAAAAQKLISDAALYHPQQYEQIKTAALQQQQTETTYRLAETQAHAIGRPADYNAARKNYMEAAEFHHKNAAAALGRIYHYGLSTAQDPRAAAHWYTIAAEQNHPSAQYHLACFYYHGQGVGCHVPTACYWLQAAISNGHTSAESLTSLLEQWRREAHHAIGQKAV
;
A
#
# COMPACT_ATOMS: atom_id res chain seq x y z
N MET A 1 -4.93 -2.30 63.68
CA MET A 1 -4.52 -1.33 62.64
C MET A 1 -4.00 -2.15 61.46
N THR A 2 -4.73 -2.19 60.37
CA THR A 2 -4.26 -2.84 59.15
C THR A 2 -3.07 -2.02 58.58
N ALA A 3 -1.97 -2.68 58.26
CA ALA A 3 -0.81 -2.00 57.67
C ALA A 3 -1.21 -1.27 56.37
N ALA A 4 -0.62 -0.11 56.09
CA ALA A 4 -0.92 0.62 54.88
C ALA A 4 -0.56 -0.22 53.64
N PRO A 5 -1.40 -0.18 52.58
CA PRO A 5 -1.24 -1.10 51.42
C PRO A 5 0.12 -0.98 50.73
N GLU A 6 0.73 0.21 50.74
CA GLU A 6 2.07 0.41 50.23
C GLU A 6 3.16 -0.32 51.03
N ILE A 7 3.00 -0.42 52.38
CA ILE A 7 3.94 -1.14 53.25
C ILE A 7 3.83 -2.65 52.97
N LEU A 8 2.59 -3.17 52.87
CA LEU A 8 2.32 -4.57 52.54
C LEU A 8 2.95 -4.95 51.17
N TYR A 9 2.79 -4.05 50.16
CA TYR A 9 3.39 -4.26 48.84
C TYR A 9 4.92 -4.29 48.92
N ARG A 10 5.56 -3.34 49.63
CA ARG A 10 7.03 -3.32 49.77
C ARG A 10 7.57 -4.56 50.47
N GLN A 11 6.87 -5.06 51.50
CA GLN A 11 7.23 -6.31 52.16
C GLN A 11 7.09 -7.52 51.22
N ALA A 12 6.00 -7.54 50.44
CA ALA A 12 5.78 -8.60 49.47
C ALA A 12 6.83 -8.56 48.33
N ALA A 13 7.19 -7.38 47.84
CA ALA A 13 8.23 -7.21 46.81
C ALA A 13 9.58 -7.73 47.30
N ALA A 14 9.98 -7.41 48.54
CA ALA A 14 11.21 -7.91 49.14
C ALA A 14 11.21 -9.45 49.26
N LEU A 15 10.05 -10.06 49.60
CA LEU A 15 9.90 -11.52 49.62
C LEU A 15 9.98 -12.17 48.25
N LEU A 16 9.44 -11.49 47.20
CA LEU A 16 9.55 -11.98 45.82
C LEU A 16 11.00 -11.95 45.32
N GLU A 17 11.77 -10.92 45.66
CA GLU A 17 13.21 -10.84 45.33
C GLU A 17 14.00 -11.99 45.96
N GLN A 18 13.56 -12.47 47.14
CA GLN A 18 14.13 -13.62 47.84
C GLN A 18 13.54 -14.96 47.40
N SER A 19 12.70 -14.99 46.37
CA SER A 19 12.00 -16.18 45.87
C SER A 19 11.02 -16.80 46.86
N HIS A 20 10.60 -16.09 47.90
CA HIS A 20 9.63 -16.53 48.90
C HIS A 20 8.17 -16.24 48.44
N THR A 21 7.79 -16.71 47.28
CA THR A 21 6.51 -16.39 46.60
C THR A 21 5.29 -16.75 47.47
N ALA A 22 5.32 -17.90 48.18
CA ALA A 22 4.20 -18.36 49.03
C ALA A 22 3.91 -17.39 50.18
N GLN A 23 4.91 -16.67 50.71
CA GLN A 23 4.74 -15.68 51.77
C GLN A 23 4.38 -14.30 51.22
N ALA A 24 4.79 -13.97 49.97
CA ALA A 24 4.50 -12.73 49.34
C ALA A 24 3.04 -12.61 48.88
N LEU A 25 2.44 -13.70 48.38
CA LEU A 25 1.10 -13.69 47.79
C LEU A 25 0.00 -13.19 48.76
N PRO A 26 -0.10 -13.60 50.02
CA PRO A 26 -1.10 -13.07 50.96
C PRO A 26 -0.95 -11.57 51.19
N LEU A 27 0.28 -11.07 51.25
CA LEU A 27 0.54 -9.63 51.45
C LEU A 27 0.18 -8.82 50.18
N LEU A 28 0.45 -9.35 48.98
CA LEU A 28 0.01 -8.76 47.71
C LEU A 28 -1.51 -8.71 47.64
N GLN A 29 -2.19 -9.79 48.05
CA GLN A 29 -3.65 -9.85 48.04
C GLN A 29 -4.25 -8.81 48.98
N GLN A 30 -3.75 -8.72 50.24
CA GLN A 30 -4.19 -7.69 51.18
C GLN A 30 -3.96 -6.26 50.66
N ALA A 31 -2.81 -5.99 50.02
CA ALA A 31 -2.53 -4.69 49.46
C ALA A 31 -3.46 -4.36 48.28
N ALA A 32 -3.73 -5.35 47.41
CA ALA A 32 -4.62 -5.19 46.27
C ALA A 32 -6.08 -5.00 46.69
N GLU A 33 -6.57 -5.74 47.70
CA GLU A 33 -7.91 -5.58 48.30
C GLU A 33 -8.10 -4.20 48.94
N GLN A 34 -7.01 -3.57 49.41
CA GLN A 34 -7.00 -2.18 49.90
C GLN A 34 -6.85 -1.14 48.76
N GLY A 35 -6.91 -1.56 47.53
CA GLY A 35 -6.86 -0.67 46.35
C GLY A 35 -5.46 -0.30 45.89
N TYR A 36 -4.40 -1.06 46.25
CA TYR A 36 -3.05 -0.77 45.72
C TYR A 36 -2.86 -1.39 44.33
N ALA A 37 -2.91 -0.55 43.31
CA ALA A 37 -2.95 -0.98 41.91
C ALA A 37 -1.72 -1.83 41.47
N GLU A 38 -0.52 -1.49 41.96
CA GLU A 38 0.70 -2.26 41.64
C GLU A 38 0.63 -3.69 42.18
N ALA A 39 0.10 -3.87 43.41
CA ALA A 39 -0.08 -5.21 44.00
C ALA A 39 -1.08 -6.04 43.17
N ALA A 40 -2.19 -5.45 42.77
CA ALA A 40 -3.20 -6.09 41.92
C ALA A 40 -2.59 -6.50 40.54
N PHE A 41 -1.76 -5.67 39.97
CA PHE A 41 -1.08 -5.99 38.70
C PHE A 41 -0.05 -7.12 38.85
N VAL A 42 0.72 -7.14 39.93
CA VAL A 42 1.68 -8.22 40.22
C VAL A 42 0.94 -9.55 40.45
N LEU A 43 -0.19 -9.55 41.20
CA LEU A 43 -1.06 -10.72 41.38
C LEU A 43 -1.62 -11.22 40.03
N CYS A 44 -2.10 -10.33 39.18
CA CYS A 44 -2.57 -10.68 37.87
C CYS A 44 -1.48 -11.44 37.09
N ASN A 45 -0.27 -10.91 37.02
CA ASN A 45 0.85 -11.54 36.33
C ASN A 45 1.18 -12.93 36.91
N HIS A 46 1.19 -13.07 38.22
CA HIS A 46 1.44 -14.36 38.90
C HIS A 46 0.35 -15.39 38.56
N LEU A 47 -0.92 -15.00 38.58
CA LEU A 47 -2.04 -15.88 38.24
C LEU A 47 -2.00 -16.30 36.74
N LEU A 48 -1.61 -15.41 35.83
CA LEU A 48 -1.41 -15.76 34.41
C LEU A 48 -0.31 -16.80 34.25
N GLN A 49 0.82 -16.66 34.96
CA GLN A 49 1.92 -17.63 34.92
C GLN A 49 1.52 -19.00 35.46
N ASN A 50 0.57 -19.04 36.38
CA ASN A 50 0.04 -20.28 36.97
C ASN A 50 -1.19 -20.85 36.22
N GLY A 51 -1.54 -20.31 35.03
CA GLY A 51 -2.62 -20.83 34.22
C GLY A 51 -4.03 -20.53 34.76
N GLN A 52 -4.21 -19.44 35.52
CA GLN A 52 -5.48 -19.01 36.11
C GLN A 52 -6.01 -17.71 35.51
N PRO A 53 -6.36 -17.67 34.21
CA PRO A 53 -6.68 -16.42 33.49
C PRO A 53 -7.96 -15.75 34.00
N GLU A 54 -8.97 -16.49 34.45
CA GLU A 54 -10.22 -15.90 34.93
C GLU A 54 -10.02 -15.10 36.22
N GLN A 55 -9.21 -15.62 37.17
CA GLN A 55 -8.88 -14.89 38.38
C GLN A 55 -7.92 -13.71 38.10
N ALA A 56 -7.00 -13.88 37.15
CA ALA A 56 -6.10 -12.83 36.74
C ALA A 56 -6.86 -11.62 36.15
N LEU A 57 -7.94 -11.86 35.41
CA LEU A 57 -8.74 -10.80 34.80
C LEU A 57 -9.36 -9.88 35.84
N SER A 58 -9.90 -10.40 36.94
CA SER A 58 -10.50 -9.58 38.01
C SER A 58 -9.47 -8.63 38.64
N TRP A 59 -8.24 -9.09 38.84
CA TRP A 59 -7.16 -8.26 39.38
C TRP A 59 -6.63 -7.27 38.32
N LEU A 60 -6.63 -7.65 37.05
CA LEU A 60 -6.31 -6.74 35.95
C LEU A 60 -7.31 -5.57 35.87
N GLU A 61 -8.60 -5.87 35.95
CA GLU A 61 -9.67 -4.86 35.98
C GLU A 61 -9.57 -3.96 37.21
N ALA A 62 -9.29 -4.53 38.40
CA ALA A 62 -9.09 -3.76 39.62
C ALA A 62 -7.90 -2.79 39.50
N ALA A 63 -6.76 -3.23 38.98
CA ALA A 63 -5.60 -2.40 38.77
C ALA A 63 -5.86 -1.32 37.68
N ALA A 64 -6.55 -1.69 36.61
CA ALA A 64 -6.92 -0.73 35.51
C ALA A 64 -7.90 0.34 36.01
N ALA A 65 -8.86 -0.02 36.88
CA ALA A 65 -9.78 0.95 37.50
C ALA A 65 -9.05 1.99 38.36
N GLN A 66 -7.91 1.61 38.95
CA GLN A 66 -7.00 2.52 39.67
C GLN A 66 -6.03 3.26 38.76
N ARG A 67 -6.27 3.25 37.45
CA ARG A 67 -5.42 3.90 36.44
C ARG A 67 -3.96 3.42 36.45
N HIS A 68 -3.69 2.16 36.80
CA HIS A 68 -2.34 1.59 36.66
C HIS A 68 -1.98 1.46 35.17
N PRO A 69 -0.92 2.12 34.65
CA PRO A 69 -0.72 2.27 33.20
C PRO A 69 -0.58 0.94 32.48
N LYS A 70 0.24 0.01 32.98
CA LYS A 70 0.45 -1.30 32.34
C LYS A 70 -0.82 -2.17 32.39
N ALA A 71 -1.56 -2.15 33.52
CA ALA A 71 -2.80 -2.90 33.63
C ALA A 71 -3.88 -2.36 32.71
N LEU A 72 -4.05 -1.04 32.66
CA LEU A 72 -5.00 -0.39 31.77
C LEU A 72 -4.68 -0.71 30.30
N PHE A 73 -3.42 -0.61 29.91
CA PHE A 73 -3.01 -0.95 28.55
C PHE A 73 -3.30 -2.41 28.18
N SER A 74 -2.96 -3.36 29.08
CA SER A 74 -3.24 -4.79 28.86
C SER A 74 -4.75 -5.06 28.75
N LEU A 75 -5.56 -4.42 29.59
CA LEU A 75 -7.02 -4.54 29.55
C LEU A 75 -7.59 -3.99 28.24
N LEU A 76 -7.08 -2.85 27.76
CA LEU A 76 -7.51 -2.27 26.48
C LEU A 76 -7.17 -3.19 25.30
N GLN A 77 -5.97 -3.76 25.28
CA GLN A 77 -5.58 -4.74 24.25
C GLN A 77 -6.48 -5.98 24.27
N GLN A 78 -6.82 -6.49 25.46
CA GLN A 78 -7.74 -7.60 25.59
C GLN A 78 -9.15 -7.26 25.08
N ARG A 79 -9.65 -6.05 25.37
CA ARG A 79 -10.95 -5.58 24.86
C ARG A 79 -10.96 -5.46 23.33
N GLU A 80 -9.88 -4.96 22.73
CA GLU A 80 -9.74 -4.93 21.27
C GLU A 80 -9.72 -6.34 20.67
N HIS A 81 -8.97 -7.26 21.30
CA HIS A 81 -8.94 -8.66 20.87
C HIS A 81 -10.32 -9.32 20.94
N ASN A 82 -11.12 -8.95 21.94
CA ASN A 82 -12.51 -9.40 22.10
C ASN A 82 -13.51 -8.64 21.21
N GLY A 83 -13.03 -7.82 20.28
CA GLY A 83 -13.85 -7.14 19.26
C GLY A 83 -14.35 -5.75 19.64
N THR A 84 -13.91 -5.15 20.75
CA THR A 84 -14.24 -3.75 21.05
C THR A 84 -13.49 -2.82 20.10
N PRO A 85 -14.18 -1.96 19.32
CA PRO A 85 -13.51 -1.04 18.42
C PRO A 85 -12.61 -0.04 19.15
N THR A 86 -11.41 0.21 18.64
CA THR A 86 -10.44 1.20 19.18
C THR A 86 -11.08 2.56 19.43
N GLY A 87 -12.03 2.99 18.58
CA GLY A 87 -12.75 4.25 18.73
C GLY A 87 -13.53 4.38 20.04
N GLN A 88 -13.96 3.30 20.68
CA GLN A 88 -14.63 3.32 21.98
C GLN A 88 -13.64 3.37 23.16
N LEU A 89 -12.37 3.11 22.92
CA LEU A 89 -11.31 3.04 23.93
C LEU A 89 -10.37 4.27 23.89
N LEU A 90 -10.65 5.24 23.02
CA LEU A 90 -9.76 6.39 22.77
C LEU A 90 -9.45 7.22 24.02
N ASN A 91 -10.42 7.45 24.89
CA ASN A 91 -10.20 8.25 26.10
C ASN A 91 -9.16 7.61 27.03
N ASP A 92 -9.18 6.29 27.17
CA ASP A 92 -8.23 5.57 28.00
C ASP A 92 -6.86 5.47 27.32
N TYR A 93 -6.82 5.27 26.00
CA TYR A 93 -5.57 5.37 25.24
C TYR A 93 -4.98 6.78 25.30
N ALA A 94 -5.80 7.84 25.19
CA ALA A 94 -5.34 9.22 25.29
C ALA A 94 -4.72 9.50 26.67
N TRP A 95 -5.38 9.07 27.74
CA TRP A 95 -4.82 9.19 29.08
C TRP A 95 -3.45 8.49 29.19
N LEU A 96 -3.34 7.25 28.69
CA LEU A 96 -2.08 6.52 28.67
C LEU A 96 -1.01 7.24 27.84
N GLY A 97 -1.38 7.77 26.67
CA GLY A 97 -0.50 8.51 25.79
C GLY A 97 0.05 9.79 26.44
N GLU A 98 -0.79 10.52 27.16
CA GLU A 98 -0.40 11.71 27.93
C GLU A 98 0.52 11.34 29.12
N GLN A 99 0.32 10.18 29.74
CA GLN A 99 1.27 9.63 30.72
C GLN A 99 2.58 9.12 30.07
N GLY A 100 2.68 9.20 28.76
CA GLY A 100 3.87 8.86 27.99
C GLY A 100 4.02 7.36 27.70
N HIS A 101 2.91 6.62 27.65
CA HIS A 101 2.94 5.22 27.21
C HIS A 101 3.20 5.13 25.70
N PRO A 102 4.33 4.57 25.25
CA PRO A 102 4.76 4.70 23.84
C PRO A 102 3.81 3.99 22.88
N GLU A 103 3.35 2.78 23.22
CA GLU A 103 2.45 2.02 22.37
C GLU A 103 1.06 2.68 22.26
N ALA A 104 0.57 3.30 23.33
CA ALA A 104 -0.69 4.06 23.30
C ALA A 104 -0.58 5.27 22.38
N GLN A 105 0.54 6.01 22.40
CA GLN A 105 0.81 7.12 21.49
C GLN A 105 0.81 6.67 20.03
N LEU A 106 1.42 5.51 19.73
CA LEU A 106 1.45 4.93 18.39
C LEU A 106 0.07 4.44 17.92
N ILE A 107 -0.75 3.87 18.82
CA ILE A 107 -2.13 3.48 18.52
C ILE A 107 -2.96 4.72 18.15
N LEU A 108 -2.89 5.77 18.97
CA LEU A 108 -3.60 7.02 18.73
C LEU A 108 -3.14 7.69 17.43
N MET A 109 -1.83 7.79 17.20
CA MET A 109 -1.27 8.28 15.94
C MET A 109 -1.87 7.55 14.74
N ARG A 110 -1.85 6.21 14.75
CA ARG A 110 -2.39 5.40 13.65
C ARG A 110 -3.90 5.59 13.50
N TYR A 111 -4.65 5.60 14.58
CA TYR A 111 -6.10 5.77 14.57
C TYR A 111 -6.51 7.11 13.92
N HIS A 112 -5.88 8.21 14.35
CA HIS A 112 -6.14 9.54 13.79
C HIS A 112 -5.59 9.68 12.35
N ALA A 113 -4.44 9.08 12.04
CA ALA A 113 -3.88 9.10 10.68
C ALA A 113 -4.77 8.41 9.64
N GLN A 114 -5.42 7.29 9.99
CA GLN A 114 -6.37 6.61 9.10
C GLN A 114 -7.60 7.45 8.76
N ARG A 115 -7.92 8.44 9.60
CA ARG A 115 -9.07 9.36 9.44
C ARG A 115 -8.68 10.74 8.92
N ASN A 116 -7.39 10.92 8.56
CA ASN A 116 -6.81 12.21 8.19
C ASN A 116 -7.02 13.30 9.26
N ASP A 117 -7.09 12.89 10.53
CA ASP A 117 -7.28 13.79 11.66
C ASP A 117 -5.94 14.43 12.05
N PRO A 118 -5.86 15.78 12.17
CA PRO A 118 -4.65 16.50 12.59
C PRO A 118 -4.08 16.04 13.94
N GLN A 119 -4.88 15.47 14.83
CA GLN A 119 -4.41 14.92 16.10
C GLN A 119 -3.34 13.80 15.91
N SER A 120 -3.28 13.20 14.72
CA SER A 120 -2.22 12.22 14.39
C SER A 120 -0.83 12.81 14.53
N LEU A 121 -0.65 14.10 14.24
CA LEU A 121 0.66 14.78 14.36
C LEU A 121 1.04 15.02 15.81
N TYR A 122 0.10 15.48 16.63
CA TYR A 122 0.34 15.64 18.07
C TYR A 122 0.85 14.35 18.72
N TRP A 123 0.19 13.22 18.43
CA TRP A 123 0.62 11.93 18.96
C TRP A 123 1.94 11.44 18.34
N ALA A 124 2.20 11.78 17.07
CA ALA A 124 3.47 11.48 16.42
C ALA A 124 4.64 12.25 17.05
N GLU A 125 4.46 13.52 17.35
CA GLU A 125 5.49 14.36 18.03
C GLU A 125 5.82 13.81 19.42
N LEU A 126 4.81 13.46 20.20
CA LEU A 126 5.01 12.87 21.53
C LEU A 126 5.73 11.52 21.45
N ALA A 127 5.37 10.67 20.50
CA ALA A 127 6.01 9.38 20.29
C ALA A 127 7.44 9.53 19.75
N ALA A 128 7.70 10.49 18.85
CA ALA A 128 9.02 10.78 18.32
C ALA A 128 9.99 11.29 19.40
N ALA A 129 9.51 12.09 20.36
CA ALA A 129 10.29 12.52 21.51
C ALA A 129 10.82 11.35 22.36
N ARG A 130 10.26 10.15 22.18
CA ARG A 130 10.70 8.90 22.82
C ARG A 130 11.33 7.91 21.85
N TYR A 131 11.85 8.42 20.74
CA TYR A 131 12.55 7.63 19.71
C TYR A 131 11.69 6.54 19.07
N ALA A 132 10.36 6.74 18.96
CA ALA A 132 9.49 5.80 18.30
C ALA A 132 9.63 5.88 16.75
N ALA A 133 10.26 4.88 16.17
CA ALA A 133 10.56 4.84 14.73
C ALA A 133 9.35 5.08 13.80
N PRO A 134 8.15 4.50 14.03
CA PRO A 134 6.99 4.79 13.21
C PRO A 134 6.52 6.25 13.25
N ALA A 135 6.75 6.94 14.37
CA ALA A 135 6.38 8.34 14.53
C ALA A 135 7.22 9.26 13.64
N TYR A 136 8.53 9.05 13.60
CA TYR A 136 9.43 9.78 12.69
C TYR A 136 9.02 9.58 11.22
N TYR A 137 8.67 8.36 10.83
CA TYR A 137 8.20 8.08 9.48
C TYR A 137 6.88 8.79 9.17
N HIS A 138 5.96 8.86 10.13
CA HIS A 138 4.69 9.57 9.96
C HIS A 138 4.90 11.08 9.80
N LEU A 139 5.73 11.70 10.65
CA LEU A 139 6.10 13.12 10.56
C LEU A 139 6.79 13.42 9.23
N ALA A 140 7.74 12.60 8.82
CA ALA A 140 8.43 12.74 7.54
C ALA A 140 7.45 12.78 6.35
N ARG A 141 6.49 11.86 6.31
CA ARG A 141 5.44 11.84 5.28
C ARG A 141 4.56 13.08 5.32
N HIS A 142 4.29 13.62 6.50
CA HIS A 142 3.54 14.86 6.63
C HIS A 142 4.30 16.03 6.03
N HIS A 143 5.56 16.25 6.44
CA HIS A 143 6.41 17.32 5.91
C HIS A 143 6.61 17.20 4.40
N GLN A 144 6.80 15.99 3.88
CA GLN A 144 6.92 15.73 2.45
C GLN A 144 5.64 16.17 1.68
N ARG A 145 4.44 15.90 2.23
CA ARG A 145 3.17 16.35 1.63
C ARG A 145 2.99 17.86 1.65
N GLN A 146 3.57 18.53 2.64
CA GLN A 146 3.58 20.00 2.73
C GLN A 146 4.62 20.66 1.80
N GLY A 147 5.48 19.85 1.15
CA GLY A 147 6.56 20.34 0.31
C GLY A 147 7.84 20.69 1.09
N ASP A 148 7.86 20.52 2.39
CA ASP A 148 9.04 20.69 3.24
C ASP A 148 9.90 19.40 3.20
N VAL A 149 10.62 19.26 2.08
CA VAL A 149 11.43 18.05 1.85
C VAL A 149 12.65 18.01 2.75
N ALA A 150 13.23 19.15 3.14
CA ALA A 150 14.40 19.19 4.01
C ALA A 150 14.09 18.58 5.38
N THR A 151 13.02 19.05 6.04
CA THR A 151 12.57 18.48 7.32
C THR A 151 12.11 17.02 7.14
N ALA A 152 11.47 16.68 6.01
CA ALA A 152 11.05 15.31 5.74
C ALA A 152 12.27 14.35 5.68
N VAL A 153 13.36 14.74 5.02
CA VAL A 153 14.61 13.96 4.95
C VAL A 153 15.17 13.72 6.34
N GLU A 154 15.29 14.75 7.18
CA GLU A 154 15.79 14.59 8.55
C GLU A 154 14.97 13.59 9.38
N GLN A 155 13.65 13.64 9.23
CA GLN A 155 12.76 12.72 9.95
C GLN A 155 12.83 11.29 9.37
N TYR A 156 12.94 11.15 8.03
CA TYR A 156 13.19 9.85 7.41
C TYR A 156 14.53 9.25 7.83
N GLU A 157 15.60 10.05 7.94
CA GLU A 157 16.91 9.58 8.41
C GLU A 157 16.84 9.03 9.82
N LYS A 158 16.15 9.72 10.74
CA LYS A 158 15.88 9.22 12.09
C LYS A 158 15.11 7.90 12.08
N ALA A 159 14.08 7.79 11.24
CA ALA A 159 13.32 6.56 11.11
C ALA A 159 14.17 5.42 10.50
N ALA A 160 14.99 5.71 9.49
CA ALA A 160 15.90 4.76 8.86
C ALA A 160 16.97 4.24 9.83
N ALA A 161 17.57 5.13 10.62
CA ALA A 161 18.51 4.76 11.67
C ALA A 161 17.92 3.82 12.73
N LEU A 162 16.60 3.89 12.93
CA LEU A 162 15.83 2.98 13.80
C LEU A 162 15.28 1.75 13.07
N GLY A 163 15.73 1.48 11.83
CA GLY A 163 15.41 0.27 11.08
C GLY A 163 14.10 0.28 10.29
N VAL A 164 13.50 1.45 10.04
CA VAL A 164 12.28 1.54 9.22
C VAL A 164 12.64 1.42 7.74
N THR A 165 12.49 0.23 7.17
CA THR A 165 12.73 -0.04 5.74
C THR A 165 12.00 0.93 4.80
N ALA A 166 10.76 1.29 5.12
CA ALA A 166 9.99 2.23 4.32
C ALA A 166 10.62 3.64 4.29
N ALA A 167 11.33 4.05 5.36
CA ALA A 167 12.08 5.30 5.38
C ALA A 167 13.31 5.23 4.47
N CYS A 168 14.06 4.13 4.51
CA CYS A 168 15.18 3.90 3.59
C CYS A 168 14.72 3.95 2.12
N TRP A 169 13.57 3.34 1.82
CA TRP A 169 12.99 3.42 0.48
C TRP A 169 12.64 4.85 0.07
N GLN A 170 12.00 5.63 0.95
CA GLN A 170 11.65 7.02 0.65
C GLN A 170 12.90 7.90 0.46
N LEU A 171 13.90 7.75 1.32
CA LEU A 171 15.19 8.46 1.18
C LEU A 171 15.87 8.09 -0.14
N GLY A 172 15.92 6.79 -0.45
CA GLY A 172 16.48 6.31 -1.71
C GLY A 172 15.83 6.96 -2.93
N GLN A 173 14.49 7.09 -2.95
CA GLN A 173 13.77 7.77 -4.02
C GLN A 173 14.07 9.29 -4.04
N ILE A 174 14.05 9.96 -2.89
CA ILE A 174 14.28 11.40 -2.79
C ILE A 174 15.68 11.73 -3.31
N TYR A 175 16.71 11.00 -2.90
CA TYR A 175 18.09 11.21 -3.36
C TYR A 175 18.31 10.79 -4.82
N PHE A 176 17.63 9.73 -5.27
CA PHE A 176 17.74 9.28 -6.68
C PHE A 176 17.16 10.28 -7.67
N TYR A 177 15.94 10.75 -7.41
CA TYR A 177 15.22 11.66 -8.32
C TYR A 177 15.52 13.15 -8.03
N GLY A 178 16.17 13.47 -6.93
CA GLY A 178 16.38 14.86 -6.52
C GLY A 178 15.10 15.60 -6.18
N THR A 179 14.12 14.91 -5.60
CA THR A 179 12.80 15.47 -5.35
C THR A 179 12.86 16.49 -4.21
N GLY A 180 12.87 17.80 -4.54
CA GLY A 180 12.95 18.90 -3.58
C GLY A 180 14.36 19.16 -3.03
N ILE A 181 15.34 18.38 -3.42
CA ILE A 181 16.77 18.52 -3.14
C ILE A 181 17.58 18.18 -4.39
N SER A 182 18.86 18.48 -4.43
CA SER A 182 19.72 18.00 -5.51
C SER A 182 19.87 16.48 -5.47
N PRO A 183 19.86 15.78 -6.63
CA PRO A 183 20.09 14.33 -6.67
C PRO A 183 21.45 13.98 -6.08
N ASP A 184 21.49 12.93 -5.27
CA ASP A 184 22.70 12.33 -4.73
C ASP A 184 22.64 10.81 -4.89
N HIS A 185 23.27 10.31 -5.96
CA HIS A 185 23.28 8.89 -6.26
C HIS A 185 24.06 8.03 -5.26
N ALA A 186 25.02 8.60 -4.53
CA ALA A 186 25.75 7.87 -3.50
C ALA A 186 24.87 7.63 -2.27
N GLN A 187 24.16 8.66 -1.81
CA GLN A 187 23.17 8.52 -0.75
C GLN A 187 22.00 7.62 -1.19
N ALA A 188 21.55 7.77 -2.43
CA ALA A 188 20.49 6.89 -2.98
C ALA A 188 20.93 5.42 -2.95
N GLU A 189 22.16 5.09 -3.40
CA GLU A 189 22.70 3.72 -3.39
C GLU A 189 22.68 3.16 -1.97
N GLN A 190 23.17 3.92 -0.98
CA GLN A 190 23.22 3.49 0.42
C GLN A 190 21.84 3.15 1.00
N TYR A 191 20.87 4.04 0.85
CA TYR A 191 19.52 3.82 1.40
C TYR A 191 18.73 2.78 0.62
N LEU A 192 18.87 2.73 -0.71
CA LEU A 192 18.25 1.70 -1.53
C LEU A 192 18.80 0.31 -1.21
N GLU A 193 20.12 0.19 -0.93
CA GLU A 193 20.73 -1.07 -0.55
C GLU A 193 20.17 -1.57 0.79
N GLN A 194 20.05 -0.70 1.80
CA GLN A 194 19.44 -1.06 3.07
C GLN A 194 17.99 -1.57 2.89
N ALA A 195 17.19 -0.87 2.09
CA ALA A 195 15.82 -1.31 1.81
C ALA A 195 15.77 -2.60 0.98
N ALA A 196 16.66 -2.76 -0.01
CA ALA A 196 16.72 -3.93 -0.87
C ALA A 196 17.12 -5.20 -0.12
N GLN A 197 18.05 -5.09 0.84
CA GLN A 197 18.50 -6.20 1.70
C GLN A 197 17.37 -6.75 2.57
N THR A 198 16.42 -5.92 3.00
CA THR A 198 15.23 -6.38 3.74
C THR A 198 14.17 -7.03 2.86
N GLY A 199 14.41 -7.10 1.54
CA GLY A 199 13.48 -7.70 0.59
C GLY A 199 12.45 -6.73 -0.01
N HIS A 200 12.65 -5.42 0.11
CA HIS A 200 11.76 -4.42 -0.50
C HIS A 200 11.93 -4.42 -2.03
N ILE A 201 10.97 -5.00 -2.75
CA ILE A 201 11.06 -5.30 -4.19
C ILE A 201 11.35 -4.05 -5.04
N ALA A 202 10.60 -2.95 -4.80
CA ALA A 202 10.81 -1.72 -5.56
C ALA A 202 12.20 -1.10 -5.30
N ALA A 203 12.77 -1.26 -4.08
CA ALA A 203 14.12 -0.82 -3.81
C ALA A 203 15.16 -1.67 -4.52
N GLN A 204 14.95 -2.99 -4.61
CA GLN A 204 15.81 -3.89 -5.39
C GLN A 204 15.88 -3.48 -6.85
N THR A 205 14.75 -3.15 -7.45
CA THR A 205 14.70 -2.71 -8.86
C THR A 205 15.36 -1.35 -9.06
N LEU A 206 15.04 -0.36 -8.22
CA LEU A 206 15.62 0.98 -8.35
C LEU A 206 17.12 1.00 -8.07
N LEU A 207 17.59 0.19 -7.12
CA LEU A 207 19.02 -0.02 -6.88
C LEU A 207 19.68 -0.65 -8.10
N ALA A 208 19.04 -1.67 -8.68
CA ALA A 208 19.54 -2.30 -9.89
C ALA A 208 19.60 -1.31 -11.07
N ASP A 209 18.59 -0.44 -11.25
CA ASP A 209 18.61 0.63 -12.26
C ASP A 209 19.80 1.58 -12.04
N LEU A 210 20.06 1.97 -10.78
CA LEU A 210 21.17 2.83 -10.43
C LEU A 210 22.52 2.19 -10.75
N LEU A 211 22.71 0.94 -10.33
CA LEU A 211 23.93 0.16 -10.58
C LEU A 211 24.15 -0.10 -12.08
N ALA A 212 23.07 -0.39 -12.81
CA ALA A 212 23.10 -0.60 -14.26
C ALA A 212 23.52 0.69 -15.01
N ALA A 213 23.02 1.85 -14.59
CA ALA A 213 23.45 3.14 -15.14
C ALA A 213 24.96 3.39 -14.94
N GLN A 214 25.52 2.85 -13.85
CA GLN A 214 26.95 2.87 -13.56
C GLN A 214 27.71 1.72 -14.25
N ARG A 215 27.05 0.88 -15.06
CA ARG A 215 27.59 -0.33 -15.72
C ARG A 215 28.15 -1.36 -14.74
N LYS A 216 27.64 -1.41 -13.52
CA LYS A 216 28.01 -2.39 -12.51
C LYS A 216 27.22 -3.69 -12.72
N PRO A 217 27.89 -4.86 -12.92
CA PRO A 217 27.20 -6.13 -13.17
C PRO A 217 26.40 -6.63 -11.98
N GLU A 218 26.65 -6.13 -10.76
CA GLU A 218 25.89 -6.41 -9.54
C GLU A 218 24.39 -6.06 -9.69
N ALA A 219 24.06 -5.15 -10.62
CA ALA A 219 22.69 -4.81 -10.98
C ALA A 219 21.86 -6.05 -11.32
N LEU A 220 22.45 -7.03 -12.04
CA LEU A 220 21.75 -8.23 -12.46
C LEU A 220 21.33 -9.12 -11.28
N GLU A 221 22.09 -9.13 -10.19
CA GLU A 221 21.73 -9.87 -8.99
C GLU A 221 20.49 -9.28 -8.32
N TRP A 222 20.41 -7.94 -8.22
CA TRP A 222 19.25 -7.27 -7.65
C TRP A 222 18.01 -7.42 -8.53
N TYR A 223 18.16 -7.33 -9.86
CA TYR A 223 17.06 -7.63 -10.76
C TYR A 223 16.58 -9.09 -10.62
N ARG A 224 17.48 -10.09 -10.45
CA ARG A 224 17.08 -11.47 -10.22
C ARG A 224 16.27 -11.63 -8.94
N ARG A 225 16.71 -11.03 -7.84
CA ARG A 225 15.95 -11.06 -6.56
C ARG A 225 14.55 -10.46 -6.69
N ALA A 226 14.41 -9.35 -7.42
CA ALA A 226 13.12 -8.76 -7.70
C ALA A 226 12.27 -9.62 -8.66
N ALA A 227 12.90 -10.21 -9.68
CA ALA A 227 12.25 -11.08 -10.66
C ALA A 227 11.75 -12.40 -10.03
N ASP A 228 12.45 -12.94 -9.03
CA ASP A 228 12.05 -14.12 -8.26
C ASP A 228 10.77 -13.85 -7.42
N LYS A 229 10.50 -12.58 -7.13
CA LYS A 229 9.23 -12.10 -6.57
C LYS A 229 8.21 -11.71 -7.65
N GLU A 230 8.42 -12.20 -8.85
CA GLU A 230 7.55 -12.00 -10.01
C GLU A 230 7.35 -10.54 -10.42
N GLN A 231 8.27 -9.64 -10.11
CA GLN A 231 8.17 -8.25 -10.53
C GLN A 231 8.47 -8.12 -12.03
N ALA A 232 7.43 -7.69 -12.80
CA ALA A 232 7.49 -7.64 -14.25
C ALA A 232 8.56 -6.69 -14.81
N GLU A 233 8.77 -5.53 -14.16
CA GLU A 233 9.80 -4.56 -14.53
C GLU A 233 11.20 -5.20 -14.47
N ALA A 234 11.53 -5.88 -13.37
CA ALA A 234 12.81 -6.55 -13.19
C ALA A 234 13.01 -7.68 -14.21
N GLN A 235 11.95 -8.45 -14.49
CA GLN A 235 11.98 -9.49 -15.52
C GLN A 235 12.23 -8.90 -16.91
N ALA A 236 11.57 -7.76 -17.25
CA ALA A 236 11.79 -7.07 -18.53
C ALA A 236 13.23 -6.53 -18.66
N LYS A 237 13.80 -5.97 -17.59
CA LYS A 237 15.18 -5.51 -17.56
C LYS A 237 16.18 -6.66 -17.74
N LEU A 238 15.99 -7.79 -17.04
CA LEU A 238 16.81 -8.99 -17.23
C LEU A 238 16.72 -9.50 -18.66
N ALA A 239 15.53 -9.50 -19.27
CA ALA A 239 15.36 -9.89 -20.67
C ALA A 239 16.13 -8.94 -21.60
N GLN A 240 16.08 -7.65 -21.36
CA GLN A 240 16.81 -6.65 -22.13
C GLN A 240 18.33 -6.88 -22.04
N TYR A 241 18.88 -6.99 -20.82
CA TYR A 241 20.33 -7.18 -20.64
C TYR A 241 20.82 -8.53 -21.19
N ALA A 242 20.04 -9.60 -21.04
CA ALA A 242 20.35 -10.89 -21.63
C ALA A 242 20.32 -10.85 -23.17
N LEU A 243 19.47 -9.99 -23.76
CA LEU A 243 19.41 -9.83 -25.22
C LEU A 243 20.53 -8.94 -25.76
N THR A 244 20.88 -7.86 -25.08
CA THR A 244 21.90 -6.88 -25.52
C THR A 244 23.32 -7.33 -25.20
N GLY A 245 23.52 -8.00 -24.06
CA GLY A 245 24.84 -8.37 -23.57
C GLY A 245 25.59 -7.24 -22.88
N GLU A 246 24.90 -6.16 -22.44
CA GLU A 246 25.57 -4.98 -21.88
C GLU A 246 26.21 -5.19 -20.50
N LEU A 247 25.59 -6.01 -19.66
CA LEU A 247 26.03 -6.30 -18.27
C LEU A 247 26.45 -7.77 -18.06
N SER A 248 26.23 -8.63 -19.05
CA SER A 248 26.58 -10.05 -19.04
C SER A 248 26.81 -10.53 -20.46
N GLU A 249 27.20 -11.79 -20.62
CA GLU A 249 27.17 -12.42 -21.94
C GLU A 249 25.76 -12.48 -22.52
N ARG A 250 25.66 -12.30 -23.84
CA ARG A 250 24.38 -12.36 -24.56
C ARG A 250 23.78 -13.77 -24.49
N ASP A 251 22.57 -13.89 -23.98
CA ASP A 251 21.82 -15.15 -23.88
C ASP A 251 20.36 -14.95 -24.34
N PRO A 252 20.05 -15.16 -25.63
CA PRO A 252 18.69 -15.02 -26.14
C PRO A 252 17.69 -16.01 -25.54
N PHE A 253 18.12 -17.17 -25.05
CA PHE A 253 17.22 -18.13 -24.40
C PHE A 253 16.77 -17.63 -23.02
N GLN A 254 17.69 -17.08 -22.24
CA GLN A 254 17.34 -16.40 -20.98
C GLN A 254 16.47 -15.17 -21.24
N ALA A 255 16.79 -14.38 -22.28
CA ALA A 255 15.97 -13.24 -22.68
C ALA A 255 14.52 -13.66 -22.97
N ALA A 256 14.32 -14.73 -23.73
CA ALA A 256 12.99 -15.26 -24.04
C ALA A 256 12.23 -15.70 -22.77
N ARG A 257 12.90 -16.37 -21.83
CA ARG A 257 12.30 -16.82 -20.58
C ARG A 257 11.81 -15.66 -19.72
N TYR A 258 12.66 -14.65 -19.50
CA TYR A 258 12.30 -13.48 -18.70
C TYR A 258 11.27 -12.59 -19.40
N ALA A 259 11.43 -12.36 -20.72
CA ALA A 259 10.48 -11.58 -21.50
C ALA A 259 9.09 -12.21 -21.50
N LYS A 260 8.99 -13.53 -21.62
CA LYS A 260 7.71 -14.26 -21.55
C LYS A 260 7.02 -14.05 -20.22
N ALA A 261 7.72 -14.22 -19.10
CA ALA A 261 7.16 -14.05 -17.77
C ALA A 261 6.62 -12.62 -17.52
N ALA A 262 7.34 -11.59 -18.00
CA ALA A 262 6.88 -10.21 -17.90
C ALA A 262 5.76 -9.89 -18.91
N ALA A 263 5.77 -10.50 -20.10
CA ALA A 263 4.74 -10.32 -21.13
C ALA A 263 3.39 -10.94 -20.72
N GLU A 264 3.38 -12.00 -19.91
CA GLU A 264 2.18 -12.57 -19.29
C GLU A 264 1.47 -11.57 -18.33
N LYS A 265 2.23 -10.60 -17.83
CA LYS A 265 1.74 -9.49 -16.99
C LYS A 265 1.52 -8.19 -17.79
N ASP A 266 1.43 -8.28 -19.09
CA ASP A 266 1.24 -7.16 -20.02
C ASP A 266 2.30 -6.04 -19.87
N HIS A 267 3.55 -6.39 -19.55
CA HIS A 267 4.63 -5.40 -19.45
C HIS A 267 5.04 -4.92 -20.85
N PRO A 268 4.94 -3.60 -21.19
CA PRO A 268 5.07 -3.13 -22.58
C PRO A 268 6.43 -3.43 -23.23
N GLU A 269 7.52 -3.23 -22.46
CA GLU A 269 8.86 -3.49 -22.99
C GLU A 269 9.13 -5.01 -23.17
N ALA A 270 8.61 -5.84 -22.26
CA ALA A 270 8.73 -7.30 -22.39
C ALA A 270 7.95 -7.82 -23.60
N LEU A 271 6.76 -7.30 -23.85
CA LEU A 271 5.98 -7.61 -25.06
C LEU A 271 6.74 -7.23 -26.32
N LYS A 272 7.35 -6.05 -26.34
CA LYS A 272 8.19 -5.59 -27.45
C LYS A 272 9.41 -6.51 -27.64
N ILE A 273 10.09 -6.92 -26.55
CA ILE A 273 11.21 -7.86 -26.59
C ILE A 273 10.74 -9.21 -27.16
N MET A 274 9.57 -9.74 -26.73
CA MET A 274 8.99 -10.96 -27.31
C MET A 274 8.73 -10.81 -28.80
N GLY A 275 8.22 -9.67 -29.25
CA GLY A 275 8.07 -9.36 -30.65
C GLY A 275 9.41 -9.41 -31.41
N ASP A 276 10.46 -8.80 -30.87
CA ASP A 276 11.82 -8.84 -31.46
C ASP A 276 12.37 -10.29 -31.51
N LEU A 277 12.19 -11.07 -30.44
CA LEU A 277 12.65 -12.47 -30.40
C LEU A 277 11.97 -13.32 -31.47
N TYR A 278 10.65 -13.24 -31.63
CA TYR A 278 9.92 -13.96 -32.69
C TYR A 278 10.26 -13.46 -34.09
N ARG A 279 10.44 -12.16 -34.27
CA ARG A 279 10.78 -11.57 -35.57
C ARG A 279 12.13 -12.06 -36.10
N TYR A 280 13.13 -12.08 -35.23
CA TYR A 280 14.51 -12.39 -35.61
C TYR A 280 14.93 -13.84 -35.30
N GLY A 281 14.05 -14.65 -34.71
CA GLY A 281 14.35 -16.02 -34.33
C GLY A 281 15.45 -16.15 -33.27
N LEU A 282 15.48 -15.22 -32.30
CA LEU A 282 16.51 -15.17 -31.26
C LEU A 282 16.10 -16.03 -30.06
N GLY A 283 16.73 -17.17 -29.91
CA GLY A 283 16.41 -18.12 -28.81
C GLY A 283 15.05 -18.82 -28.93
N ILE A 284 14.24 -18.47 -29.92
CA ILE A 284 12.94 -19.08 -30.27
C ILE A 284 12.81 -19.19 -31.79
N LYS A 285 11.89 -20.03 -32.26
CA LYS A 285 11.63 -20.14 -33.71
C LYS A 285 11.00 -18.85 -34.23
N ALA A 286 11.54 -18.31 -35.33
CA ALA A 286 10.99 -17.11 -35.96
C ALA A 286 9.53 -17.30 -36.41
N ASP A 287 8.68 -16.31 -36.11
CA ASP A 287 7.28 -16.22 -36.54
C ASP A 287 6.83 -14.76 -36.58
N ASN A 288 6.66 -14.24 -37.80
CA ASN A 288 6.28 -12.84 -38.00
C ASN A 288 4.85 -12.52 -37.58
N HIS A 289 3.92 -13.49 -37.62
CA HIS A 289 2.54 -13.25 -37.15
C HIS A 289 2.50 -13.08 -35.63
N ILE A 290 3.16 -13.96 -34.90
CA ILE A 290 3.28 -13.85 -33.44
C ILE A 290 4.03 -12.57 -33.06
N ALA A 291 5.10 -12.22 -33.77
CA ALA A 291 5.83 -10.97 -33.53
C ALA A 291 4.91 -9.74 -33.67
N HIS A 292 4.08 -9.70 -34.70
CA HIS A 292 3.14 -8.61 -34.93
C HIS A 292 2.09 -8.50 -33.82
N ASP A 293 1.54 -9.62 -33.33
CA ASP A 293 0.60 -9.63 -32.23
C ASP A 293 1.23 -9.06 -30.93
N TYR A 294 2.46 -9.43 -30.63
CA TYR A 294 3.21 -8.88 -29.50
C TYR A 294 3.47 -7.39 -29.65
N TYR A 295 3.84 -6.90 -30.83
CA TYR A 295 4.02 -5.46 -31.06
C TYR A 295 2.70 -4.68 -30.93
N HIS A 296 1.57 -5.25 -31.40
CA HIS A 296 0.25 -4.66 -31.22
C HIS A 296 -0.11 -4.49 -29.75
N ARG A 297 0.06 -5.57 -28.96
CA ARG A 297 -0.17 -5.50 -27.52
C ARG A 297 0.74 -4.47 -26.84
N ALA A 298 2.03 -4.47 -27.17
CA ALA A 298 2.99 -3.51 -26.62
C ALA A 298 2.63 -2.06 -26.99
N SER A 299 2.24 -1.81 -28.24
CA SER A 299 1.80 -0.49 -28.73
C SER A 299 0.53 -0.01 -28.02
N ALA A 300 -0.44 -0.90 -27.83
CA ALA A 300 -1.68 -0.60 -27.08
C ALA A 300 -1.42 -0.19 -25.63
N LEU A 301 -0.29 -0.63 -25.06
CA LEU A 301 0.18 -0.28 -23.70
C LEU A 301 1.18 0.90 -23.71
N GLY A 302 1.29 1.63 -24.82
CA GLY A 302 2.09 2.86 -24.94
C GLY A 302 3.56 2.65 -25.32
N SER A 303 3.97 1.48 -25.79
CA SER A 303 5.33 1.27 -26.29
C SER A 303 5.54 1.97 -27.64
N ALA A 304 6.20 3.13 -27.63
CA ALA A 304 6.56 3.88 -28.83
C ALA A 304 7.45 3.06 -29.79
N ALA A 305 8.36 2.27 -29.25
CA ALA A 305 9.24 1.41 -30.03
C ALA A 305 8.46 0.31 -30.77
N ALA A 306 7.46 -0.30 -30.12
CA ALA A 306 6.58 -1.28 -30.74
C ALA A 306 5.68 -0.64 -31.81
N ALA A 307 5.13 0.55 -31.54
CA ALA A 307 4.36 1.31 -32.53
C ALA A 307 5.19 1.60 -33.79
N GLN A 308 6.45 2.01 -33.61
CA GLN A 308 7.36 2.25 -34.73
C GLN A 308 7.66 0.97 -35.53
N LYS A 309 7.76 -0.20 -34.88
CA LYS A 309 7.91 -1.49 -35.57
C LYS A 309 6.69 -1.83 -36.42
N LEU A 310 5.47 -1.63 -35.87
CA LEU A 310 4.23 -1.84 -36.62
C LEU A 310 4.12 -0.91 -37.85
N ILE A 311 4.49 0.37 -37.70
CA ILE A 311 4.51 1.33 -38.80
C ILE A 311 5.50 0.86 -39.88
N SER A 312 6.69 0.41 -39.49
CA SER A 312 7.68 -0.11 -40.43
C SER A 312 7.20 -1.36 -41.16
N ASP A 313 6.52 -2.27 -40.44
CA ASP A 313 5.94 -3.48 -41.02
C ASP A 313 4.78 -3.16 -41.96
N ALA A 314 3.91 -2.23 -41.60
CA ALA A 314 2.81 -1.79 -42.44
C ALA A 314 3.31 -1.19 -43.76
N ALA A 315 4.39 -0.40 -43.72
CA ALA A 315 5.02 0.15 -44.95
C ALA A 315 5.54 -0.96 -45.86
N LEU A 316 6.05 -2.08 -45.35
CA LEU A 316 6.63 -3.18 -46.11
C LEU A 316 5.58 -4.18 -46.60
N TYR A 317 4.63 -4.55 -45.74
CA TYR A 317 3.72 -5.66 -45.99
C TYR A 317 2.27 -5.23 -46.27
N HIS A 318 1.86 -4.01 -45.87
CA HIS A 318 0.50 -3.50 -46.01
C HIS A 318 0.48 -2.05 -46.51
N PRO A 319 1.06 -1.72 -47.67
CA PRO A 319 1.20 -0.33 -48.11
C PRO A 319 -0.13 0.39 -48.30
N GLN A 320 -1.21 -0.31 -48.63
CA GLN A 320 -2.56 0.29 -48.79
C GLN A 320 -3.22 0.68 -47.46
N GLN A 321 -2.83 0.07 -46.35
CA GLN A 321 -3.37 0.33 -44.99
C GLN A 321 -2.38 1.12 -44.12
N TYR A 322 -1.23 1.48 -44.66
CA TYR A 322 -0.13 2.12 -43.96
C TYR A 322 -0.57 3.34 -43.14
N GLU A 323 -1.27 4.29 -43.75
CA GLU A 323 -1.68 5.51 -43.05
C GLU A 323 -2.70 5.24 -41.94
N GLN A 324 -3.58 4.27 -42.08
CA GLN A 324 -4.52 3.87 -41.03
C GLN A 324 -3.80 3.23 -39.82
N ILE A 325 -2.89 2.29 -40.07
CA ILE A 325 -2.10 1.62 -39.03
C ILE A 325 -1.21 2.63 -38.29
N LYS A 326 -0.54 3.53 -39.04
CA LYS A 326 0.28 4.59 -38.48
C LYS A 326 -0.52 5.53 -37.58
N THR A 327 -1.68 6.01 -38.06
CA THR A 327 -2.55 6.90 -37.28
C THR A 327 -3.04 6.22 -35.99
N ALA A 328 -3.51 4.97 -36.05
CA ALA A 328 -3.97 4.23 -34.91
C ALA A 328 -2.84 4.00 -33.87
N ALA A 329 -1.63 3.63 -34.31
CA ALA A 329 -0.50 3.41 -33.43
C ALA A 329 -0.03 4.70 -32.73
N LEU A 330 0.01 5.82 -33.44
CA LEU A 330 0.37 7.12 -32.87
C LEU A 330 -0.70 7.62 -31.89
N GLN A 331 -1.98 7.43 -32.19
CA GLN A 331 -3.08 7.81 -31.31
C GLN A 331 -3.07 7.02 -29.99
N GLN A 332 -2.84 5.70 -30.04
CA GLN A 332 -2.69 4.87 -28.84
C GLN A 332 -1.52 5.33 -27.98
N GLN A 333 -0.36 5.60 -28.60
CA GLN A 333 0.81 6.12 -27.91
C GLN A 333 0.53 7.48 -27.25
N GLN A 334 -0.14 8.40 -27.93
CA GLN A 334 -0.49 9.70 -27.37
C GLN A 334 -1.42 9.57 -26.17
N THR A 335 -2.45 8.73 -26.26
CA THR A 335 -3.41 8.48 -25.19
C THR A 335 -2.72 7.97 -23.93
N GLU A 336 -1.84 6.98 -24.04
CA GLU A 336 -1.08 6.45 -22.90
C GLU A 336 -0.12 7.50 -22.31
N THR A 337 0.54 8.30 -23.16
CA THR A 337 1.43 9.37 -22.69
C THR A 337 0.66 10.44 -21.92
N THR A 338 -0.51 10.84 -22.42
CA THR A 338 -1.40 11.80 -21.74
C THR A 338 -1.88 11.25 -20.38
N TYR A 339 -2.25 9.97 -20.31
CA TYR A 339 -2.61 9.32 -19.04
C TYR A 339 -1.45 9.32 -18.04
N ARG A 340 -0.24 8.96 -18.46
CA ARG A 340 0.95 8.95 -17.58
C ARG A 340 1.30 10.36 -17.08
N LEU A 341 1.15 11.38 -17.93
CA LEU A 341 1.31 12.76 -17.50
C LEU A 341 0.29 13.13 -16.41
N ALA A 342 -0.96 12.74 -16.58
CA ALA A 342 -2.00 12.95 -15.57
C ALA A 342 -1.68 12.24 -14.24
N GLU A 343 -1.17 10.99 -14.27
CA GLU A 343 -0.72 10.26 -13.08
C GLU A 343 0.41 11.02 -12.36
N THR A 344 1.40 11.53 -13.08
CA THR A 344 2.49 12.31 -12.47
C THR A 344 2.01 13.61 -11.84
N GLN A 345 0.97 14.24 -12.39
CA GLN A 345 0.35 15.45 -11.84
C GLN A 345 -0.50 15.14 -10.60
N ALA A 346 -1.25 14.03 -10.62
CA ALA A 346 -2.08 13.60 -9.51
C ALA A 346 -1.28 13.04 -8.32
N HIS A 347 -0.13 12.40 -8.59
CA HIS A 347 0.72 11.73 -7.60
C HIS A 347 2.09 12.39 -7.47
N ALA A 348 2.19 13.70 -7.69
CA ALA A 348 3.44 14.44 -7.64
C ALA A 348 4.22 14.19 -6.34
N ILE A 349 5.41 13.60 -6.45
CA ILE A 349 6.33 13.39 -5.34
C ILE A 349 7.08 14.70 -5.09
N GLY A 350 7.09 15.19 -3.84
CA GLY A 350 7.84 16.40 -3.45
C GLY A 350 7.25 17.74 -3.89
N ARG A 351 6.02 17.76 -4.41
CA ARG A 351 5.24 18.97 -4.71
C ARG A 351 3.76 18.72 -4.50
N PRO A 352 2.91 19.74 -4.29
CA PRO A 352 1.46 19.57 -4.23
C PRO A 352 0.93 18.91 -5.50
N ALA A 353 0.00 17.98 -5.33
CA ALA A 353 -0.67 17.35 -6.46
C ALA A 353 -1.51 18.37 -7.23
N ASP A 354 -1.32 18.45 -8.54
CA ASP A 354 -2.14 19.29 -9.42
C ASP A 354 -3.29 18.48 -10.02
N TYR A 355 -4.34 18.29 -9.22
CA TYR A 355 -5.54 17.59 -9.68
C TYR A 355 -6.32 18.32 -10.78
N ASN A 356 -6.13 19.66 -10.96
CA ASN A 356 -6.77 20.40 -12.05
C ASN A 356 -6.14 20.03 -13.40
N ALA A 357 -4.80 20.07 -13.47
CA ALA A 357 -4.08 19.64 -14.66
C ALA A 357 -4.27 18.13 -14.92
N ALA A 358 -4.18 17.30 -13.86
CA ALA A 358 -4.41 15.86 -13.97
C ALA A 358 -5.81 15.55 -14.53
N ARG A 359 -6.86 16.21 -14.01
CA ARG A 359 -8.24 16.02 -14.49
C ARG A 359 -8.39 16.31 -15.96
N LYS A 360 -7.77 17.40 -16.44
CA LYS A 360 -7.82 17.77 -17.88
C LYS A 360 -7.20 16.66 -18.75
N ASN A 361 -6.03 16.19 -18.37
CA ASN A 361 -5.32 15.14 -19.10
C ASN A 361 -6.02 13.77 -18.97
N TYR A 362 -6.60 13.45 -17.82
CA TYR A 362 -7.44 12.24 -17.70
C TYR A 362 -8.69 12.31 -18.59
N MET A 363 -9.33 13.49 -18.74
CA MET A 363 -10.47 13.65 -19.64
C MET A 363 -10.05 13.40 -21.08
N GLU A 364 -8.94 14.01 -21.54
CA GLU A 364 -8.40 13.79 -22.88
C GLU A 364 -8.10 12.30 -23.13
N ALA A 365 -7.44 11.61 -22.20
CA ALA A 365 -7.17 10.18 -22.34
C ALA A 365 -8.46 9.33 -22.31
N ALA A 366 -9.45 9.67 -21.50
CA ALA A 366 -10.71 8.95 -21.39
C ALA A 366 -11.60 9.07 -22.62
N GLU A 367 -11.53 10.21 -23.36
CA GLU A 367 -12.20 10.40 -24.66
C GLU A 367 -11.73 9.36 -25.71
N PHE A 368 -10.50 8.85 -25.55
CA PHE A 368 -9.95 7.77 -26.36
C PHE A 368 -10.06 6.40 -25.68
N HIS A 369 -11.07 6.21 -24.84
CA HIS A 369 -11.40 4.95 -24.18
C HIS A 369 -10.32 4.40 -23.24
N HIS A 370 -9.49 5.25 -22.63
CA HIS A 370 -8.48 4.80 -21.66
C HIS A 370 -9.14 4.49 -20.30
N LYS A 371 -9.34 3.21 -20.00
CA LYS A 371 -10.10 2.74 -18.81
C LYS A 371 -9.57 3.26 -17.47
N ASN A 372 -8.22 3.33 -17.31
CA ASN A 372 -7.63 3.80 -16.06
C ASN A 372 -7.83 5.31 -15.89
N ALA A 373 -7.84 6.09 -16.99
CA ALA A 373 -8.14 7.51 -16.95
C ALA A 373 -9.61 7.76 -16.54
N ALA A 374 -10.54 6.99 -17.09
CA ALA A 374 -11.94 7.05 -16.68
C ALA A 374 -12.13 6.67 -15.20
N ALA A 375 -11.45 5.64 -14.70
CA ALA A 375 -11.46 5.28 -13.29
C ALA A 375 -10.88 6.38 -12.39
N ALA A 376 -9.80 7.05 -12.82
CA ALA A 376 -9.20 8.18 -12.12
C ALA A 376 -10.16 9.39 -12.05
N LEU A 377 -10.86 9.71 -13.14
CA LEU A 377 -11.92 10.73 -13.14
C LEU A 377 -13.05 10.38 -12.17
N GLY A 378 -13.50 9.13 -12.14
CA GLY A 378 -14.46 8.66 -11.18
C GLY A 378 -14.03 8.98 -9.74
N ARG A 379 -12.76 8.72 -9.38
CA ARG A 379 -12.18 9.08 -8.06
C ARG A 379 -12.16 10.59 -7.81
N ILE A 380 -11.74 11.38 -8.80
CA ILE A 380 -11.67 12.85 -8.67
C ILE A 380 -13.04 13.42 -8.32
N TYR A 381 -14.09 13.02 -9.02
CA TYR A 381 -15.46 13.50 -8.76
C TYR A 381 -16.06 12.89 -7.49
N HIS A 382 -15.72 11.62 -7.17
CA HIS A 382 -16.19 10.95 -5.95
C HIS A 382 -15.66 11.64 -4.69
N TYR A 383 -14.36 11.95 -4.64
CA TYR A 383 -13.73 12.54 -3.46
C TYR A 383 -13.63 14.06 -3.51
N GLY A 384 -14.05 14.69 -4.61
CA GLY A 384 -13.97 16.15 -4.77
C GLY A 384 -12.54 16.68 -4.84
N LEU A 385 -11.63 15.93 -5.51
CA LEU A 385 -10.23 16.32 -5.67
C LEU A 385 -10.14 17.44 -6.73
N SER A 386 -9.86 18.65 -6.32
CA SER A 386 -9.84 19.88 -7.17
C SER A 386 -11.21 20.33 -7.75
N THR A 387 -12.29 19.74 -7.31
CA THR A 387 -13.66 20.12 -7.72
C THR A 387 -14.60 19.79 -6.57
N ALA A 388 -15.83 20.31 -6.58
CA ALA A 388 -16.86 19.83 -5.65
C ALA A 388 -17.13 18.33 -5.92
N GLN A 389 -17.51 17.60 -4.88
CA GLN A 389 -17.98 16.23 -5.03
C GLN A 389 -19.18 16.19 -5.97
N ASP A 390 -19.14 15.34 -6.97
CA ASP A 390 -20.25 15.10 -7.89
C ASP A 390 -20.44 13.58 -8.06
N PRO A 391 -21.34 12.99 -7.24
CA PRO A 391 -21.61 11.55 -7.32
C PRO A 391 -22.19 11.10 -8.68
N ARG A 392 -22.88 11.99 -9.42
CA ARG A 392 -23.41 11.67 -10.74
C ARG A 392 -22.30 11.56 -11.78
N ALA A 393 -21.40 12.56 -11.79
CA ALA A 393 -20.23 12.52 -12.66
C ALA A 393 -19.31 11.34 -12.28
N ALA A 394 -19.13 11.06 -10.99
CA ALA A 394 -18.35 9.91 -10.53
C ALA A 394 -18.94 8.58 -11.03
N ALA A 395 -20.25 8.39 -10.88
CA ALA A 395 -20.96 7.20 -11.37
C ALA A 395 -20.81 7.03 -12.90
N HIS A 396 -20.93 8.12 -13.66
CA HIS A 396 -20.74 8.12 -15.10
C HIS A 396 -19.33 7.61 -15.50
N TRP A 397 -18.29 8.18 -14.92
CA TRP A 397 -16.92 7.78 -15.23
C TRP A 397 -16.57 6.38 -14.73
N TYR A 398 -17.08 5.98 -13.56
CA TYR A 398 -16.94 4.60 -13.10
C TYR A 398 -17.66 3.61 -14.02
N THR A 399 -18.81 3.97 -14.61
CA THR A 399 -19.51 3.13 -15.58
C THR A 399 -18.66 2.90 -16.82
N ILE A 400 -18.09 3.97 -17.40
CA ILE A 400 -17.21 3.87 -18.58
C ILE A 400 -16.00 2.94 -18.30
N ALA A 401 -15.38 3.07 -17.14
CA ALA A 401 -14.26 2.21 -16.77
C ALA A 401 -14.69 0.76 -16.45
N ALA A 402 -15.84 0.59 -15.80
CA ALA A 402 -16.37 -0.73 -15.40
C ALA A 402 -16.78 -1.59 -16.62
N GLU A 403 -17.35 -0.97 -17.65
CA GLU A 403 -17.69 -1.61 -18.92
C GLU A 403 -16.44 -2.10 -19.67
N GLN A 404 -15.28 -1.47 -19.43
CA GLN A 404 -13.97 -1.88 -19.93
C GLN A 404 -13.23 -2.84 -18.96
N ASN A 405 -13.97 -3.50 -18.07
CA ASN A 405 -13.44 -4.48 -17.11
C ASN A 405 -12.39 -3.93 -16.16
N HIS A 406 -12.52 -2.67 -15.72
CA HIS A 406 -11.64 -2.11 -14.70
C HIS A 406 -12.11 -2.52 -13.28
N PRO A 407 -11.37 -3.38 -12.53
CA PRO A 407 -11.89 -4.01 -11.32
C PRO A 407 -12.29 -3.03 -10.23
N SER A 408 -11.44 -2.01 -9.97
CA SER A 408 -11.74 -1.02 -8.93
C SER A 408 -12.93 -0.13 -9.30
N ALA A 409 -13.13 0.19 -10.59
CA ALA A 409 -14.29 0.95 -11.03
C ALA A 409 -15.57 0.13 -10.89
N GLN A 410 -15.54 -1.16 -11.20
CA GLN A 410 -16.67 -2.09 -10.99
C GLN A 410 -17.05 -2.16 -9.51
N TYR A 411 -16.07 -2.22 -8.61
CA TYR A 411 -16.32 -2.17 -7.16
C TYR A 411 -16.97 -0.86 -6.72
N HIS A 412 -16.43 0.29 -7.12
CA HIS A 412 -17.02 1.58 -6.76
C HIS A 412 -18.41 1.75 -7.33
N LEU A 413 -18.63 1.33 -8.57
CA LEU A 413 -19.94 1.38 -9.20
C LEU A 413 -20.96 0.47 -8.48
N ALA A 414 -20.54 -0.70 -8.01
CA ALA A 414 -21.35 -1.57 -7.17
C ALA A 414 -21.79 -0.86 -5.88
N CYS A 415 -20.86 -0.20 -5.18
CA CYS A 415 -21.18 0.59 -3.99
C CYS A 415 -22.14 1.75 -4.29
N PHE A 416 -21.98 2.43 -5.43
CA PHE A 416 -22.86 3.52 -5.86
C PHE A 416 -24.31 3.03 -6.08
N TYR A 417 -24.49 1.89 -6.75
CA TYR A 417 -25.81 1.29 -6.91
C TYR A 417 -26.40 0.75 -5.61
N TYR A 418 -25.57 0.25 -4.69
CA TYR A 418 -26.03 -0.24 -3.40
C TYR A 418 -26.53 0.90 -2.50
N HIS A 419 -25.79 2.02 -2.43
CA HIS A 419 -26.12 3.16 -1.60
C HIS A 419 -26.99 4.23 -2.28
N GLY A 420 -27.25 4.12 -3.58
CA GLY A 420 -27.96 5.13 -4.35
C GLY A 420 -27.21 6.45 -4.53
N GLN A 421 -25.87 6.40 -4.60
CA GLN A 421 -25.01 7.57 -4.72
C GLN A 421 -24.86 7.97 -6.20
N GLY A 422 -25.43 9.08 -6.62
CA GLY A 422 -25.38 9.56 -8.01
C GLY A 422 -26.16 8.73 -9.02
N VAL A 423 -26.60 7.55 -8.63
CA VAL A 423 -27.48 6.61 -9.35
C VAL A 423 -28.59 6.13 -8.43
N GLY A 424 -29.70 5.64 -9.00
CA GLY A 424 -30.79 5.05 -8.19
C GLY A 424 -30.30 3.79 -7.46
N CYS A 425 -30.70 3.60 -6.19
CA CYS A 425 -30.40 2.39 -5.44
C CYS A 425 -30.99 1.16 -6.16
N HIS A 426 -30.12 0.22 -6.53
CA HIS A 426 -30.52 -1.02 -7.21
C HIS A 426 -29.62 -2.18 -6.84
N VAL A 427 -29.96 -2.92 -5.81
CA VAL A 427 -29.15 -4.00 -5.23
C VAL A 427 -28.79 -5.10 -6.24
N PRO A 428 -29.68 -5.56 -7.14
CA PRO A 428 -29.29 -6.53 -8.17
C PRO A 428 -28.14 -6.04 -9.08
N THR A 429 -28.17 -4.78 -9.53
CA THR A 429 -27.08 -4.19 -10.33
C THR A 429 -25.81 -4.03 -9.50
N ALA A 430 -25.93 -3.69 -8.22
CA ALA A 430 -24.79 -3.65 -7.30
C ALA A 430 -24.11 -5.03 -7.19
N CYS A 431 -24.89 -6.09 -7.01
CA CYS A 431 -24.38 -7.47 -6.98
C CYS A 431 -23.71 -7.88 -8.30
N TYR A 432 -24.28 -7.48 -9.44
CA TYR A 432 -23.67 -7.74 -10.76
C TYR A 432 -22.28 -7.13 -10.88
N TRP A 433 -22.15 -5.84 -10.57
CA TRP A 433 -20.85 -5.16 -10.66
C TRP A 433 -19.85 -5.63 -9.61
N LEU A 434 -20.31 -5.99 -8.41
CA LEU A 434 -19.45 -6.56 -7.38
C LEU A 434 -18.89 -7.93 -7.80
N GLN A 435 -19.73 -8.78 -8.39
CA GLN A 435 -19.31 -10.07 -8.96
C GLN A 435 -18.29 -9.86 -10.10
N ALA A 436 -18.54 -8.87 -10.98
CA ALA A 436 -17.62 -8.53 -12.06
C ALA A 436 -16.24 -8.08 -11.52
N ALA A 437 -16.22 -7.25 -10.46
CA ALA A 437 -14.98 -6.82 -9.81
C ALA A 437 -14.17 -8.00 -9.26
N ILE A 438 -14.83 -8.96 -8.62
CA ILE A 438 -14.21 -10.20 -8.12
C ILE A 438 -13.61 -11.00 -9.28
N SER A 439 -14.41 -11.21 -10.33
CA SER A 439 -13.98 -12.01 -11.50
C SER A 439 -12.85 -11.39 -12.29
N ASN A 440 -12.74 -10.05 -12.28
CA ASN A 440 -11.70 -9.30 -12.96
C ASN A 440 -10.47 -9.01 -12.05
N GLY A 441 -10.36 -9.66 -10.89
CA GLY A 441 -9.17 -9.66 -10.07
C GLY A 441 -8.99 -8.41 -9.19
N HIS A 442 -10.06 -7.90 -8.60
CA HIS A 442 -9.93 -6.85 -7.58
C HIS A 442 -9.07 -7.32 -6.41
N THR A 443 -8.16 -6.48 -5.91
CA THR A 443 -7.16 -6.80 -4.87
C THR A 443 -7.74 -7.32 -3.55
N SER A 444 -9.03 -7.05 -3.28
CA SER A 444 -9.74 -7.49 -2.07
C SER A 444 -10.79 -8.59 -2.38
N ALA A 445 -10.56 -9.42 -3.39
CA ALA A 445 -11.56 -10.38 -3.88
C ALA A 445 -12.17 -11.28 -2.79
N GLU A 446 -11.39 -11.74 -1.82
CA GLU A 446 -11.87 -12.58 -0.71
C GLU A 446 -12.90 -11.87 0.18
N SER A 447 -12.60 -10.63 0.60
CA SER A 447 -13.52 -9.85 1.43
C SER A 447 -14.76 -9.39 0.64
N LEU A 448 -14.63 -9.18 -0.67
CA LEU A 448 -15.74 -8.83 -1.55
C LEU A 448 -16.71 -10.00 -1.77
N THR A 449 -16.24 -11.24 -1.70
CA THR A 449 -17.11 -12.43 -1.82
C THR A 449 -18.10 -12.50 -0.65
N SER A 450 -17.64 -12.28 0.59
CA SER A 450 -18.54 -12.22 1.75
C SER A 450 -19.54 -11.07 1.67
N LEU A 451 -19.10 -9.89 1.18
CA LEU A 451 -19.95 -8.74 0.95
C LEU A 451 -21.04 -9.04 -0.10
N LEU A 452 -20.66 -9.71 -1.18
CA LEU A 452 -21.61 -10.11 -2.24
C LEU A 452 -22.69 -11.07 -1.72
N GLU A 453 -22.30 -12.03 -0.87
CA GLU A 453 -23.27 -12.95 -0.24
C GLU A 453 -24.22 -12.22 0.72
N GLN A 454 -23.72 -11.22 1.45
CA GLN A 454 -24.56 -10.35 2.27
C GLN A 454 -25.58 -9.59 1.41
N TRP A 455 -25.15 -8.89 0.37
CA TRP A 455 -26.02 -8.11 -0.50
C TRP A 455 -27.06 -8.97 -1.22
N ARG A 456 -26.71 -10.21 -1.61
CA ARG A 456 -27.66 -11.17 -2.19
C ARG A 456 -28.75 -11.57 -1.19
N ARG A 457 -28.40 -11.82 0.06
CA ARG A 457 -29.38 -12.11 1.13
C ARG A 457 -30.34 -10.95 1.35
N GLU A 458 -29.84 -9.73 1.40
CA GLU A 458 -30.66 -8.52 1.55
C GLU A 458 -31.60 -8.31 0.35
N ALA A 459 -31.12 -8.55 -0.89
CA ALA A 459 -31.93 -8.49 -2.09
C ALA A 459 -33.10 -9.50 -2.05
N HIS A 460 -32.85 -10.74 -1.60
CA HIS A 460 -33.86 -11.76 -1.43
C HIS A 460 -34.91 -11.41 -0.36
N HIS A 461 -34.45 -10.85 0.78
CA HIS A 461 -35.39 -10.38 1.82
C HIS A 461 -36.31 -9.24 1.33
N ALA A 462 -35.75 -8.29 0.58
CA ALA A 462 -36.50 -7.16 0.04
C ALA A 462 -37.57 -7.60 -1.00
N ILE A 463 -37.32 -8.66 -1.78
CA ILE A 463 -38.26 -9.22 -2.74
C ILE A 463 -39.38 -10.00 -2.00
N GLY A 464 -39.05 -10.75 -0.96
CA GLY A 464 -40.03 -11.49 -0.13
C GLY A 464 -41.00 -10.58 0.63
N GLN A 465 -40.56 -9.38 1.06
CA GLN A 465 -41.43 -8.41 1.74
C GLN A 465 -42.37 -7.62 0.79
N LYS A 466 -42.10 -7.60 -0.52
CA LYS A 466 -43.00 -6.98 -1.53
C LYS A 466 -44.03 -7.97 -2.11
N ALA A 467 -43.91 -9.24 -1.76
CA ALA A 467 -44.80 -10.31 -2.23
C ALA A 467 -45.85 -10.76 -1.17
N VAL A 468 -45.91 -10.07 -0.01
CA VAL A 468 -46.95 -10.16 1.02
C VAL A 468 -47.66 -8.81 1.10
#